data_3408ad1fee2acd951258162e15e48bc4
#
_entry.id   3408ad1fee2acd951258162e15e48bc4
#
_cell.length_a   1.000
_cell.length_b   1.000
_cell.length_c   1.000
_cell.angle_alpha   90.00
_cell.angle_beta   90.00
_cell.angle_gamma   90.00
#
_symmetry.space_group_name_H-M   'P 1'
#
loop_
_entity.id
_entity.type
_entity.pdbx_description
1 polymer ?
#
loop_
_entity_poly.entity_id
_entity_poly.type
_entity_poly.pdbx_seq_one_letter_code
_entity_poly.pdbx_strand_id
1 'polypeptide(L)'
;MISKKRQLKGSFLCVILDSGSLNERRLLRVASSAVRGGADMLQLRDKRSSAGSMLKTALRLKALLRGSGVPLVINDRLDVAVAADADGIHLGQGDMSVAAAHRLMGRDKLIGISVKEIRQAQAAKREGASYVGAGPVFATPVKAGEKARGIRFLGKVKKIGMPLIAIGGIEQKNIHKLAKKGFCRIAVIRAVCGARDPFTATKRLKKALS
;
A
#
# COMPACT_ATOMS: atom_id res chain seq x y z
N MET A 1 -0.51 -19.75 -12.28
CA MET A 1 -0.24 -18.47 -11.59
C MET A 1 -1.55 -17.74 -11.34
N ILE A 2 -1.90 -17.45 -10.08
CA ILE A 2 -3.12 -16.70 -9.75
C ILE A 2 -2.90 -15.26 -10.20
N SER A 3 -3.77 -14.73 -11.09
CA SER A 3 -3.68 -13.35 -11.55
C SER A 3 -3.60 -12.39 -10.35
N LYS A 4 -2.56 -11.54 -10.28
CA LYS A 4 -2.32 -10.57 -9.20
C LYS A 4 -3.53 -9.63 -8.96
N LYS A 5 -4.39 -9.40 -9.97
CA LYS A 5 -5.68 -8.69 -9.82
C LYS A 5 -6.69 -9.47 -8.97
N ARG A 6 -6.60 -10.79 -8.84
CA ARG A 6 -7.45 -11.60 -7.96
C ARG A 6 -7.12 -11.39 -6.47
N GLN A 7 -5.91 -10.98 -6.15
CA GLN A 7 -5.46 -10.75 -4.77
C GLN A 7 -6.13 -9.54 -4.09
N LEU A 8 -6.68 -8.59 -4.88
CA LEU A 8 -7.36 -7.39 -4.35
C LEU A 8 -8.85 -7.63 -4.04
N LYS A 9 -9.30 -8.87 -3.87
CA LYS A 9 -10.70 -9.21 -3.52
C LYS A 9 -10.87 -9.38 -2.01
N GLY A 10 -12.08 -9.10 -1.51
CA GLY A 10 -12.42 -9.31 -0.09
C GLY A 10 -11.77 -8.31 0.86
N SER A 11 -11.49 -8.77 2.08
CA SER A 11 -10.75 -8.01 3.09
C SER A 11 -9.25 -8.00 2.76
N PHE A 12 -8.64 -6.79 2.76
CA PHE A 12 -7.27 -6.63 2.29
C PHE A 12 -6.50 -5.62 3.15
N LEU A 13 -5.35 -6.04 3.65
CA LEU A 13 -4.47 -5.24 4.49
C LEU A 13 -3.10 -5.06 3.81
N CYS A 14 -2.83 -3.85 3.35
CA CYS A 14 -1.50 -3.42 2.91
C CYS A 14 -0.74 -2.82 4.10
N VAL A 15 0.45 -3.35 4.38
CA VAL A 15 1.36 -2.74 5.36
C VAL A 15 2.46 -1.99 4.61
N ILE A 16 2.51 -0.67 4.82
CA ILE A 16 3.54 0.19 4.24
C ILE A 16 4.69 0.30 5.22
N LEU A 17 5.84 -0.23 4.81
CA LEU A 17 7.11 -0.18 5.53
C LEU A 17 7.81 1.14 5.21
N ASP A 18 7.76 2.09 6.15
CA ASP A 18 8.35 3.41 5.97
C ASP A 18 9.76 3.46 6.59
N SER A 19 10.79 3.46 5.75
CA SER A 19 12.19 3.51 6.17
C SER A 19 12.55 4.83 6.88
N GLY A 20 11.80 5.89 6.67
CA GLY A 20 11.97 7.15 7.40
C GLY A 20 11.73 7.03 8.90
N SER A 21 11.01 6.01 9.35
CA SER A 21 10.70 5.72 10.75
C SER A 21 11.34 4.44 11.28
N LEU A 22 11.99 3.64 10.43
CA LEU A 22 12.55 2.33 10.78
C LEU A 22 13.96 2.19 10.23
N ASN A 23 14.93 1.75 11.05
CA ASN A 23 16.16 1.21 10.50
C ASN A 23 15.91 -0.14 9.81
N GLU A 24 16.83 -0.58 8.96
CA GLU A 24 16.65 -1.76 8.12
C GLU A 24 16.37 -3.04 8.94
N ARG A 25 17.09 -3.27 10.03
CA ARG A 25 16.88 -4.45 10.90
C ARG A 25 15.45 -4.50 11.46
N ARG A 26 14.94 -3.36 11.91
CA ARG A 26 13.57 -3.24 12.42
C ARG A 26 12.55 -3.38 11.28
N LEU A 27 12.83 -2.80 10.11
CA LEU A 27 11.97 -2.90 8.92
C LEU A 27 11.76 -4.35 8.51
N LEU A 28 12.82 -5.16 8.43
CA LEU A 28 12.72 -6.59 8.09
C LEU A 28 11.96 -7.39 9.17
N ARG A 29 12.16 -7.08 10.45
CA ARG A 29 11.37 -7.71 11.53
C ARG A 29 9.89 -7.36 11.45
N VAL A 30 9.56 -6.09 11.18
CA VAL A 30 8.17 -5.65 10.99
C VAL A 30 7.56 -6.35 9.78
N ALA A 31 8.29 -6.45 8.66
CA ALA A 31 7.86 -7.15 7.47
C ALA A 31 7.48 -8.60 7.75
N SER A 32 8.39 -9.37 8.38
CA SER A 32 8.15 -10.76 8.78
C SER A 32 6.94 -10.90 9.71
N SER A 33 6.83 -10.03 10.71
CA SER A 33 5.70 -10.00 11.65
C SER A 33 4.38 -9.68 10.96
N ALA A 34 4.38 -8.72 10.03
CA ALA A 34 3.19 -8.35 9.27
C ALA A 34 2.69 -9.49 8.38
N VAL A 35 3.60 -10.18 7.67
CA VAL A 35 3.24 -11.36 6.86
C VAL A 35 2.61 -12.44 7.71
N ARG A 36 3.24 -12.81 8.81
CA ARG A 36 2.69 -13.80 9.75
C ARG A 36 1.37 -13.36 10.39
N GLY A 37 1.17 -12.06 10.57
CA GLY A 37 -0.06 -11.46 11.09
C GLY A 37 -1.20 -11.37 10.06
N GLY A 38 -0.96 -11.76 8.79
CA GLY A 38 -1.97 -11.81 7.74
C GLY A 38 -2.04 -10.56 6.87
N ALA A 39 -0.92 -9.83 6.70
CA ALA A 39 -0.82 -8.80 5.68
C ALA A 39 -0.94 -9.41 4.28
N ASP A 40 -1.73 -8.80 3.40
CA ASP A 40 -1.96 -9.27 2.02
C ASP A 40 -1.01 -8.62 1.02
N MET A 41 -0.33 -7.54 1.39
CA MET A 41 0.65 -6.83 0.57
C MET A 41 1.63 -6.08 1.48
N LEU A 42 2.91 -6.07 1.12
CA LEU A 42 3.87 -5.14 1.68
C LEU A 42 4.23 -4.07 0.66
N GLN A 43 4.38 -2.82 1.13
CA GLN A 43 4.86 -1.72 0.31
C GLN A 43 6.11 -1.11 0.96
N LEU A 44 7.24 -1.08 0.23
CA LEU A 44 8.44 -0.38 0.67
C LEU A 44 8.34 1.11 0.30
N ARG A 45 8.35 1.97 1.29
CA ARG A 45 8.39 3.43 1.14
C ARG A 45 9.69 3.97 1.72
N ASP A 46 10.51 4.57 0.86
CA ASP A 46 11.75 5.24 1.23
C ASP A 46 11.85 6.58 0.50
N LYS A 47 11.88 7.67 1.27
CA LYS A 47 11.95 9.04 0.75
C LYS A 47 13.34 9.67 0.92
N ARG A 48 14.29 8.96 1.52
CA ARG A 48 15.57 9.53 1.94
C ARG A 48 16.78 8.80 1.38
N SER A 49 16.69 7.49 1.20
CA SER A 49 17.83 6.68 0.77
C SER A 49 18.12 6.84 -0.73
N SER A 50 19.36 6.59 -1.10
CA SER A 50 19.75 6.44 -2.51
C SER A 50 19.04 5.24 -3.15
N ALA A 51 18.95 5.24 -4.49
CA ALA A 51 18.40 4.11 -5.25
C ALA A 51 19.07 2.78 -4.90
N GLY A 52 20.40 2.77 -4.82
CA GLY A 52 21.15 1.57 -4.50
C GLY A 52 20.87 1.04 -3.08
N SER A 53 20.71 1.92 -2.08
CA SER A 53 20.34 1.50 -0.73
C SER A 53 18.91 0.95 -0.67
N MET A 54 17.96 1.63 -1.32
CA MET A 54 16.58 1.16 -1.40
C MET A 54 16.47 -0.18 -2.15
N LEU A 55 17.27 -0.37 -3.21
CA LEU A 55 17.34 -1.63 -3.97
C LEU A 55 17.81 -2.79 -3.07
N LYS A 56 18.87 -2.58 -2.29
CA LYS A 56 19.36 -3.60 -1.33
C LYS A 56 18.24 -4.03 -0.37
N THR A 57 17.52 -3.08 0.20
CA THR A 57 16.38 -3.34 1.10
C THR A 57 15.24 -4.07 0.38
N ALA A 58 14.91 -3.66 -0.86
CA ALA A 58 13.88 -4.31 -1.67
C ALA A 58 14.22 -5.78 -1.96
N LEU A 59 15.47 -6.08 -2.32
CA LEU A 59 15.95 -7.45 -2.57
C LEU A 59 15.88 -8.33 -1.31
N ARG A 60 16.23 -7.78 -0.13
CA ARG A 60 16.08 -8.50 1.15
C ARG A 60 14.62 -8.77 1.48
N LEU A 61 13.72 -7.81 1.23
CA LEU A 61 12.29 -8.02 1.39
C LEU A 61 11.76 -9.08 0.43
N LYS A 62 12.18 -9.08 -0.85
CA LYS A 62 11.81 -10.14 -1.80
C LYS A 62 12.25 -11.52 -1.32
N ALA A 63 13.47 -11.64 -0.82
CA ALA A 63 13.97 -12.90 -0.26
C ALA A 63 13.10 -13.37 0.92
N LEU A 64 12.76 -12.45 1.84
CA LEU A 64 11.88 -12.73 2.99
C LEU A 64 10.48 -13.17 2.55
N LEU A 65 9.95 -12.61 1.46
CA LEU A 65 8.60 -12.90 0.96
C LEU A 65 8.51 -14.15 0.08
N ARG A 66 9.64 -14.79 -0.24
CA ARG A 66 9.66 -15.98 -1.08
C ARG A 66 8.78 -17.09 -0.47
N GLY A 67 7.84 -17.61 -1.26
CA GLY A 67 6.90 -18.65 -0.83
C GLY A 67 5.71 -18.17 0.00
N SER A 68 5.67 -16.90 0.45
CA SER A 68 4.55 -16.39 1.25
C SER A 68 3.30 -16.04 0.44
N GLY A 69 3.43 -15.83 -0.86
CA GLY A 69 2.36 -15.32 -1.72
C GLY A 69 2.03 -13.83 -1.52
N VAL A 70 2.71 -13.13 -0.60
CA VAL A 70 2.51 -11.70 -0.32
C VAL A 70 3.34 -10.87 -1.29
N PRO A 71 2.72 -10.03 -2.15
CA PRO A 71 3.44 -9.20 -3.11
C PRO A 71 4.19 -8.05 -2.44
N LEU A 72 5.37 -7.72 -3.01
CA LEU A 72 6.14 -6.52 -2.69
C LEU A 72 5.85 -5.42 -3.72
N VAL A 73 5.38 -4.29 -3.24
CA VAL A 73 5.18 -3.06 -4.03
C VAL A 73 6.21 -2.01 -3.61
N ILE A 74 6.84 -1.35 -4.59
CA ILE A 74 7.75 -0.23 -4.33
C ILE A 74 6.97 1.09 -4.43
N ASN A 75 7.22 2.04 -3.53
CA ASN A 75 6.59 3.34 -3.57
C ASN A 75 7.43 4.32 -4.39
N ASP A 76 6.84 5.01 -5.38
CA ASP A 76 7.36 6.07 -6.24
C ASP A 76 8.55 5.67 -7.16
N ARG A 77 9.52 4.92 -6.69
CA ARG A 77 10.79 4.63 -7.36
C ARG A 77 10.65 3.48 -8.36
N LEU A 78 10.25 3.83 -9.61
CA LEU A 78 10.07 2.87 -10.68
C LEU A 78 11.39 2.17 -11.09
N ASP A 79 12.50 2.88 -11.05
CA ASP A 79 13.84 2.32 -11.27
C ASP A 79 14.17 1.19 -10.29
N VAL A 80 13.88 1.39 -9.00
CA VAL A 80 14.06 0.37 -7.96
C VAL A 80 13.07 -0.79 -8.15
N ALA A 81 11.82 -0.48 -8.52
CA ALA A 81 10.80 -1.51 -8.75
C ALA A 81 11.19 -2.47 -9.87
N VAL A 82 11.72 -1.92 -10.98
CA VAL A 82 12.22 -2.72 -12.12
C VAL A 82 13.47 -3.49 -11.72
N ALA A 83 14.47 -2.84 -11.15
CA ALA A 83 15.74 -3.47 -10.78
C ALA A 83 15.58 -4.60 -9.73
N ALA A 84 14.61 -4.45 -8.80
CA ALA A 84 14.28 -5.49 -7.83
C ALA A 84 13.34 -6.56 -8.40
N ASP A 85 12.87 -6.46 -9.63
CA ASP A 85 11.75 -7.26 -10.15
C ASP A 85 10.59 -7.33 -9.15
N ALA A 86 10.18 -6.18 -8.59
CA ALA A 86 9.10 -6.11 -7.63
C ALA A 86 7.77 -6.57 -8.25
N ASP A 87 6.81 -6.94 -7.39
CA ASP A 87 5.48 -7.36 -7.85
C ASP A 87 4.62 -6.20 -8.33
N GLY A 88 5.03 -4.98 -8.00
CA GLY A 88 4.34 -3.78 -8.44
C GLY A 88 4.99 -2.48 -7.95
N ILE A 89 4.33 -1.39 -8.32
CA ILE A 89 4.68 -0.02 -7.92
C ILE A 89 3.43 0.72 -7.42
N HIS A 90 3.62 1.63 -6.49
CA HIS A 90 2.60 2.59 -6.08
C HIS A 90 3.07 4.01 -6.32
N LEU A 91 2.34 4.75 -7.15
CA LEU A 91 2.69 6.08 -7.65
C LEU A 91 1.93 7.19 -6.94
N GLY A 92 2.54 8.34 -6.79
CA GLY A 92 1.88 9.59 -6.48
C GLY A 92 1.44 10.32 -7.76
N GLN A 93 0.77 11.47 -7.61
CA GLN A 93 0.30 12.27 -8.75
C GLN A 93 1.42 13.03 -9.47
N GLY A 94 2.56 13.20 -8.84
CA GLY A 94 3.74 13.84 -9.43
C GLY A 94 4.79 12.86 -9.97
N ASP A 95 4.52 11.56 -9.85
CA ASP A 95 5.42 10.51 -10.35
C ASP A 95 5.10 10.18 -11.83
N MET A 96 5.75 9.15 -12.37
CA MET A 96 5.44 8.67 -13.72
C MET A 96 3.98 8.27 -13.87
N SER A 97 3.41 8.40 -15.08
CA SER A 97 2.06 7.94 -15.38
C SER A 97 1.91 6.43 -15.25
N VAL A 98 0.69 5.98 -14.95
CA VAL A 98 0.36 4.55 -14.92
C VAL A 98 0.71 3.86 -16.24
N ALA A 99 0.47 4.54 -17.37
CA ALA A 99 0.80 4.02 -18.70
C ALA A 99 2.31 3.83 -18.89
N ALA A 100 3.14 4.78 -18.42
CA ALA A 100 4.60 4.65 -18.47
C ALA A 100 5.10 3.50 -17.58
N ALA A 101 4.53 3.36 -16.38
CA ALA A 101 4.86 2.26 -15.49
C ALA A 101 4.52 0.89 -16.10
N HIS A 102 3.39 0.76 -16.80
CA HIS A 102 3.03 -0.47 -17.51
C HIS A 102 4.01 -0.81 -18.65
N ARG A 103 4.51 0.21 -19.38
CA ARG A 103 5.51 -0.02 -20.43
C ARG A 103 6.83 -0.58 -19.89
N LEU A 104 7.25 -0.11 -18.72
CA LEU A 104 8.56 -0.47 -18.13
C LEU A 104 8.50 -1.74 -17.28
N MET A 105 7.40 -1.97 -16.55
CA MET A 105 7.26 -3.12 -15.66
C MET A 105 6.53 -4.31 -16.31
N GLY A 106 5.79 -4.09 -17.38
CA GLY A 106 4.89 -5.08 -17.95
C GLY A 106 3.47 -5.02 -17.40
N ARG A 107 2.51 -5.61 -18.13
CA ARG A 107 1.07 -5.54 -17.81
C ARG A 107 0.65 -6.43 -16.64
N ASP A 108 1.47 -7.40 -16.27
CA ASP A 108 1.19 -8.35 -15.19
C ASP A 108 1.55 -7.82 -13.79
N LYS A 109 2.27 -6.70 -13.72
CA LYS A 109 2.65 -6.09 -12.45
C LYS A 109 1.51 -5.23 -11.88
N LEU A 110 1.46 -5.13 -10.54
CA LEU A 110 0.50 -4.28 -9.84
C LEU A 110 0.93 -2.82 -9.96
N ILE A 111 0.07 -1.98 -10.53
CA ILE A 111 0.30 -0.54 -10.55
C ILE A 111 -0.81 0.16 -9.78
N GLY A 112 -0.45 0.68 -8.61
CA GLY A 112 -1.32 1.49 -7.78
C GLY A 112 -1.03 2.97 -7.95
N ILE A 113 -2.02 3.82 -7.67
CA ILE A 113 -1.82 5.28 -7.66
C ILE A 113 -2.61 5.94 -6.54
N SER A 114 -1.98 6.89 -5.85
CA SER A 114 -2.63 7.71 -4.83
C SER A 114 -3.61 8.71 -5.46
N VAL A 115 -4.83 8.83 -4.91
CA VAL A 115 -5.83 9.78 -5.38
C VAL A 115 -6.40 10.60 -4.22
N LYS A 116 -6.61 11.90 -4.47
CA LYS A 116 -7.19 12.86 -3.54
C LYS A 116 -8.46 13.52 -4.11
N GLU A 117 -8.77 13.26 -5.37
CA GLU A 117 -9.88 13.82 -6.11
C GLU A 117 -10.52 12.77 -7.02
N ILE A 118 -11.79 12.98 -7.36
CA ILE A 118 -12.55 12.05 -8.20
C ILE A 118 -11.96 11.97 -9.61
N ARG A 119 -11.57 13.12 -10.19
CA ARG A 119 -10.95 13.18 -11.52
C ARG A 119 -9.68 12.34 -11.61
N GLN A 120 -8.85 12.30 -10.53
CA GLN A 120 -7.63 11.48 -10.47
C GLN A 120 -7.96 9.99 -10.49
N ALA A 121 -9.01 9.56 -9.77
CA ALA A 121 -9.44 8.16 -9.79
C ALA A 121 -10.04 7.75 -11.14
N GLN A 122 -10.74 8.66 -11.83
CA GLN A 122 -11.22 8.43 -13.20
C GLN A 122 -10.07 8.30 -14.20
N ALA A 123 -9.06 9.17 -14.11
CA ALA A 123 -7.84 9.07 -14.91
C ALA A 123 -7.12 7.76 -14.68
N ALA A 124 -6.90 7.38 -13.40
CA ALA A 124 -6.27 6.12 -13.01
C ALA A 124 -6.97 4.89 -13.64
N LYS A 125 -8.32 4.91 -13.68
CA LYS A 125 -9.10 3.85 -14.32
C LYS A 125 -8.86 3.79 -15.83
N ARG A 126 -8.89 4.96 -16.51
CA ARG A 126 -8.63 5.02 -17.97
C ARG A 126 -7.23 4.55 -18.34
N GLU A 127 -6.23 4.87 -17.50
CA GLU A 127 -4.84 4.48 -17.70
C GLU A 127 -4.54 3.01 -17.31
N GLY A 128 -5.52 2.30 -16.74
CA GLY A 128 -5.41 0.89 -16.41
C GLY A 128 -4.73 0.59 -15.07
N ALA A 129 -4.75 1.52 -14.11
CA ALA A 129 -4.24 1.25 -12.77
C ALA A 129 -4.92 0.00 -12.15
N SER A 130 -4.14 -0.81 -11.44
CA SER A 130 -4.65 -2.01 -10.76
C SER A 130 -5.53 -1.67 -9.57
N TYR A 131 -5.22 -0.57 -8.87
CA TYR A 131 -5.96 -0.05 -7.73
C TYR A 131 -5.64 1.42 -7.47
N VAL A 132 -6.50 2.08 -6.71
CA VAL A 132 -6.22 3.41 -6.16
C VAL A 132 -6.07 3.39 -4.65
N GLY A 133 -5.09 4.14 -4.15
CA GLY A 133 -4.96 4.48 -2.74
C GLY A 133 -5.70 5.80 -2.47
N ALA A 134 -6.84 5.76 -1.78
CA ALA A 134 -7.66 6.94 -1.55
C ALA A 134 -7.56 7.45 -0.12
N GLY A 135 -7.17 8.71 0.05
CA GLY A 135 -7.00 9.34 1.37
C GLY A 135 -6.34 10.71 1.34
N PRO A 136 -5.91 11.21 2.53
CA PRO A 136 -6.01 10.57 3.84
C PRO A 136 -7.45 10.53 4.36
N VAL A 137 -7.87 9.38 4.92
CA VAL A 137 -9.24 9.23 5.44
C VAL A 137 -9.39 9.94 6.77
N PHE A 138 -8.43 9.75 7.67
CA PHE A 138 -8.34 10.41 8.96
C PHE A 138 -7.07 11.26 9.03
N ALA A 139 -7.03 12.22 9.94
CA ALA A 139 -5.83 13.03 10.17
C ALA A 139 -4.61 12.15 10.48
N THR A 140 -3.46 12.52 9.91
CA THR A 140 -2.23 11.73 10.06
C THR A 140 -0.99 12.63 9.97
N PRO A 141 -0.01 12.47 10.86
CA PRO A 141 1.24 13.22 10.79
C PRO A 141 2.14 12.79 9.61
N VAL A 142 1.92 11.62 9.00
CA VAL A 142 2.71 11.17 7.83
C VAL A 142 2.50 12.08 6.61
N LYS A 143 1.35 12.77 6.58
CA LYS A 143 1.02 13.80 5.59
C LYS A 143 0.61 15.08 6.32
N ALA A 144 1.56 15.63 7.06
CA ALA A 144 1.36 16.88 7.78
C ALA A 144 0.87 17.98 6.81
N GLY A 145 -0.16 18.73 7.22
CA GLY A 145 -0.78 19.77 6.39
C GLY A 145 -1.88 19.30 5.43
N GLU A 146 -2.05 18.00 5.18
CA GLU A 146 -3.17 17.51 4.37
C GLU A 146 -4.44 17.32 5.23
N LYS A 147 -5.54 17.96 4.81
CA LYS A 147 -6.85 17.77 5.44
C LYS A 147 -7.37 16.36 5.18
N ALA A 148 -7.93 15.72 6.21
CA ALA A 148 -8.61 14.44 6.07
C ALA A 148 -9.80 14.55 5.09
N ARG A 149 -9.89 13.61 4.15
CA ARG A 149 -10.96 13.57 3.12
C ARG A 149 -12.23 12.88 3.61
N GLY A 150 -12.10 12.10 4.69
CA GLY A 150 -13.20 11.37 5.30
C GLY A 150 -13.73 10.19 4.48
N ILE A 151 -14.63 9.45 5.11
CA ILE A 151 -15.25 8.26 4.51
C ILE A 151 -16.18 8.62 3.33
N ARG A 152 -16.80 9.81 3.34
CA ARG A 152 -17.63 10.27 2.22
C ARG A 152 -16.87 10.32 0.89
N PHE A 153 -15.60 10.72 0.92
CA PHE A 153 -14.72 10.71 -0.25
C PHE A 153 -14.52 9.28 -0.79
N LEU A 154 -14.27 8.31 0.07
CA LEU A 154 -14.15 6.91 -0.33
C LEU A 154 -15.43 6.41 -1.03
N GLY A 155 -16.62 6.81 -0.55
CA GLY A 155 -17.88 6.48 -1.18
C GLY A 155 -18.01 7.01 -2.62
N LYS A 156 -17.53 8.23 -2.86
CA LYS A 156 -17.48 8.81 -4.21
C LYS A 156 -16.50 8.06 -5.11
N VAL A 157 -15.29 7.73 -4.62
CA VAL A 157 -14.28 6.96 -5.38
C VAL A 157 -14.76 5.55 -5.68
N LYS A 158 -15.45 4.88 -4.75
CA LYS A 158 -16.00 3.53 -4.92
C LYS A 158 -16.94 3.43 -6.13
N LYS A 159 -17.71 4.49 -6.43
CA LYS A 159 -18.64 4.54 -7.58
C LYS A 159 -17.94 4.45 -8.94
N ILE A 160 -16.61 4.70 -9.00
CA ILE A 160 -15.82 4.58 -10.24
C ILE A 160 -15.64 3.11 -10.65
N GLY A 161 -15.85 2.16 -9.71
CA GLY A 161 -15.85 0.73 -10.01
C GLY A 161 -14.45 0.15 -10.26
N MET A 162 -13.44 0.62 -9.52
CA MET A 162 -12.12 0.01 -9.51
C MET A 162 -11.68 -0.35 -8.08
N PRO A 163 -10.70 -1.26 -7.89
CA PRO A 163 -10.20 -1.60 -6.56
C PRO A 163 -9.71 -0.36 -5.82
N LEU A 164 -10.25 -0.13 -4.61
CA LEU A 164 -9.93 1.01 -3.75
C LEU A 164 -9.32 0.50 -2.46
N ILE A 165 -8.16 1.05 -2.08
CA ILE A 165 -7.50 0.85 -0.79
C ILE A 165 -7.58 2.16 -0.02
N ALA A 166 -8.27 2.17 1.12
CA ALA A 166 -8.37 3.34 1.98
C ALA A 166 -7.06 3.53 2.76
N ILE A 167 -6.55 4.77 2.81
CA ILE A 167 -5.28 5.08 3.48
C ILE A 167 -5.37 6.38 4.27
N GLY A 168 -4.53 6.50 5.28
CA GLY A 168 -4.31 7.73 6.07
C GLY A 168 -5.03 7.72 7.41
N GLY A 169 -4.25 7.73 8.48
CA GLY A 169 -4.71 7.79 9.86
C GLY A 169 -5.53 6.59 10.34
N ILE A 170 -5.46 5.46 9.64
CA ILE A 170 -6.20 4.25 10.00
C ILE A 170 -5.45 3.51 11.11
N GLU A 171 -6.15 3.24 12.20
CA GLU A 171 -5.66 2.59 13.41
C GLU A 171 -6.73 1.65 13.99
N GLN A 172 -6.36 0.77 14.92
CA GLN A 172 -7.28 -0.16 15.56
C GLN A 172 -8.53 0.52 16.15
N LYS A 173 -8.39 1.73 16.71
CA LYS A 173 -9.51 2.47 17.33
C LYS A 173 -10.53 3.03 16.33
N ASN A 174 -10.20 3.14 15.03
CA ASN A 174 -11.09 3.76 14.04
C ASN A 174 -11.41 2.89 12.81
N ILE A 175 -10.73 1.75 12.64
CA ILE A 175 -10.92 0.83 11.49
C ILE A 175 -12.38 0.34 11.37
N HIS A 176 -13.08 0.16 12.51
CA HIS A 176 -14.48 -0.27 12.53
C HIS A 176 -15.41 0.70 11.79
N LYS A 177 -15.07 2.02 11.75
CA LYS A 177 -15.84 3.03 11.00
C LYS A 177 -15.78 2.79 9.50
N LEU A 178 -14.68 2.21 8.99
CA LEU A 178 -14.50 1.82 7.60
C LEU A 178 -15.21 0.49 7.29
N ALA A 179 -14.98 -0.53 8.11
CA ALA A 179 -15.57 -1.86 7.93
C ALA A 179 -17.10 -1.80 7.90
N LYS A 180 -17.75 -1.08 8.86
CA LYS A 180 -19.21 -0.86 8.88
C LYS A 180 -19.77 -0.20 7.62
N LYS A 181 -18.95 0.49 6.81
CA LYS A 181 -19.34 1.11 5.52
C LYS A 181 -18.88 0.30 4.31
N GLY A 182 -18.41 -0.94 4.53
CA GLY A 182 -17.97 -1.85 3.47
C GLY A 182 -16.63 -1.46 2.81
N PHE A 183 -15.77 -0.74 3.54
CA PHE A 183 -14.40 -0.45 3.12
C PHE A 183 -13.44 -1.40 3.83
N CYS A 184 -13.34 -2.62 3.32
CA CYS A 184 -12.54 -3.69 3.90
C CYS A 184 -11.12 -3.80 3.28
N ARG A 185 -10.70 -2.84 2.44
CA ARG A 185 -9.33 -2.77 1.90
C ARG A 185 -8.66 -1.53 2.40
N ILE A 186 -7.60 -1.71 3.18
CA ILE A 186 -6.89 -0.59 3.82
C ILE A 186 -5.38 -0.70 3.66
N ALA A 187 -4.71 0.45 3.75
CA ALA A 187 -3.26 0.55 3.90
C ALA A 187 -2.91 1.29 5.20
N VAL A 188 -1.95 0.77 5.93
CA VAL A 188 -1.48 1.32 7.20
C VAL A 188 0.04 1.46 7.23
N ILE A 189 0.53 2.47 7.95
CA ILE A 189 1.95 2.65 8.28
C ILE A 189 2.12 2.48 9.79
N ARG A 190 1.85 3.52 10.56
CA ARG A 190 2.13 3.60 11.99
C ARG A 190 1.41 2.57 12.83
N ALA A 191 0.21 2.18 12.45
CA ALA A 191 -0.58 1.18 13.18
C ALA A 191 0.14 -0.18 13.31
N VAL A 192 1.09 -0.47 12.41
CA VAL A 192 1.92 -1.69 12.44
C VAL A 192 3.39 -1.33 12.70
N CYS A 193 3.97 -0.39 11.94
CA CYS A 193 5.39 -0.04 12.06
C CYS A 193 5.74 0.60 13.42
N GLY A 194 4.81 1.32 14.02
CA GLY A 194 4.96 1.93 15.36
C GLY A 194 4.52 1.04 16.52
N ALA A 195 3.97 -0.14 16.24
CA ALA A 195 3.50 -1.04 17.30
C ALA A 195 4.66 -1.69 18.06
N ARG A 196 4.46 -1.94 19.36
CA ARG A 196 5.38 -2.73 20.18
C ARG A 196 5.46 -4.17 19.67
N ASP A 197 4.30 -4.73 19.29
CA ASP A 197 4.16 -6.05 18.66
C ASP A 197 3.46 -5.91 17.30
N PRO A 198 4.23 -5.85 16.18
CA PRO A 198 3.68 -5.72 14.84
C PRO A 198 2.85 -6.94 14.39
N PHE A 199 3.14 -8.15 14.88
CA PHE A 199 2.36 -9.34 14.57
C PHE A 199 0.93 -9.22 15.11
N THR A 200 0.79 -8.97 16.41
CA THR A 200 -0.53 -8.80 17.04
C THR A 200 -1.27 -7.61 16.47
N ALA A 201 -0.60 -6.50 16.20
CA ALA A 201 -1.21 -5.33 15.57
C ALA A 201 -1.79 -5.66 14.19
N THR A 202 -1.03 -6.37 13.33
CA THR A 202 -1.47 -6.78 12.00
C THR A 202 -2.65 -7.75 12.10
N LYS A 203 -2.56 -8.77 12.95
CA LYS A 203 -3.62 -9.77 13.16
C LYS A 203 -4.94 -9.13 13.61
N ARG A 204 -4.88 -8.16 14.55
CA ARG A 204 -6.08 -7.42 15.01
C ARG A 204 -6.69 -6.57 13.89
N LEU A 205 -5.86 -5.86 13.12
CA LEU A 205 -6.34 -5.07 11.98
C LEU A 205 -6.98 -5.98 10.93
N LYS A 206 -6.35 -7.10 10.59
CA LYS A 206 -6.89 -8.06 9.60
C LYS A 206 -8.24 -8.62 10.06
N LYS A 207 -8.36 -9.04 11.33
CA LYS A 207 -9.62 -9.51 11.92
C LYS A 207 -10.73 -8.45 11.88
N ALA A 208 -10.40 -7.17 12.07
CA ALA A 208 -11.38 -6.09 12.04
C ALA A 208 -11.91 -5.76 10.62
N LEU A 209 -11.32 -6.33 9.56
CA LEU A 209 -11.76 -6.18 8.17
C LEU A 209 -12.64 -7.35 7.69
N SER A 210 -12.63 -8.46 8.42
CA SER A 210 -13.48 -9.63 8.18
C SER A 210 -14.84 -9.41 8.81
#